data_11c4b1a913a504a91e306ff9a5963a02
#
_entry.id   11c4b1a913a504a91e306ff9a5963a02
#
_cell.length_a   1.000
_cell.length_b   1.000
_cell.length_c   1.000
_cell.angle_alpha   90.00
_cell.angle_beta   90.00
_cell.angle_gamma   90.00
#
_symmetry.space_group_name_H-M   'P 1'
#
loop_
_entity.id
_entity.type
_entity.pdbx_description
1 polymer ?
#
loop_
_entity_poly.entity_id
_entity_poly.type
_entity_poly.pdbx_seq_one_letter_code
_entity_poly.pdbx_strand_id
1 'polypeptide(L)'
;MNDPLSRREMLRTAAASMAVLALPGPLAACARDPRRDAQPLADSVPDEDRARLTRWATRLRTEQLARAEVPAGRSATRVGELAIGTPYVAFTLEEYIRAGGDPSGTEPLALSLTRFDCVSLVESCLAITRVADDTGTASWEQFAREMERMRYRGGERRDYASRLHYFSEWISDGARRGLLRDLGAELGGMEDTRPLRFMTEHRSSYPALANELVFQKIGEMERSLDDRPRRVIPTARIPEVSDRIETGDVLAFATAIPGLDVTHSAFAYRDTGGVLRVLHAPLSGGAVEITTTTLPEYVAAIRRSTGILVARPLR
;
A
#
# COMPACT_ATOMS: atom_id res chain seq x y z
N MET A 1 28.19 4.84 -4.30
CA MET A 1 28.09 3.48 -3.71
C MET A 1 27.42 3.68 -2.34
N ASN A 2 26.08 3.71 -2.31
CA ASN A 2 25.30 3.87 -1.07
C ASN A 2 25.02 2.48 -0.52
N ASP A 3 25.54 2.22 0.67
CA ASP A 3 25.39 0.98 1.42
C ASP A 3 23.90 0.78 1.81
N PRO A 4 23.24 -0.34 1.46
CA PRO A 4 21.86 -0.57 1.84
C PRO A 4 21.76 -0.79 3.35
N LEU A 5 20.81 -0.10 3.97
CA LEU A 5 20.53 -0.03 5.40
C LEU A 5 20.68 -1.37 6.14
N SER A 6 21.44 -1.37 7.22
CA SER A 6 21.68 -2.54 8.07
C SER A 6 20.42 -2.95 8.86
N ARG A 7 20.41 -4.18 9.41
CA ARG A 7 19.32 -4.71 10.24
C ARG A 7 18.96 -3.78 11.42
N ARG A 8 19.95 -3.03 11.93
CA ARG A 8 19.77 -1.99 12.94
C ARG A 8 19.08 -0.74 12.39
N GLU A 9 19.23 -0.45 11.12
CA GLU A 9 18.64 0.72 10.47
C GLU A 9 17.21 0.44 10.01
N MET A 10 16.87 -0.77 9.52
CA MET A 10 15.47 -1.18 9.32
C MET A 10 14.68 -1.22 10.63
N LEU A 11 15.29 -1.74 11.71
CA LEU A 11 14.70 -1.72 13.05
C LEU A 11 14.76 -0.32 13.68
N ARG A 12 15.72 0.52 13.32
CA ARG A 12 15.80 1.92 13.77
C ARG A 12 14.84 2.82 13.03
N THR A 13 14.53 2.60 11.76
CA THR A 13 13.42 3.30 11.08
C THR A 13 12.06 2.92 11.68
N ALA A 14 11.91 1.70 12.19
CA ALA A 14 10.75 1.31 13.00
C ALA A 14 10.83 1.81 14.46
N ALA A 15 12.03 2.05 15.02
CA ALA A 15 12.26 2.39 16.43
C ALA A 15 12.77 3.82 16.69
N ALA A 16 13.26 4.54 15.68
CA ALA A 16 13.83 5.89 15.85
C ALA A 16 12.81 7.02 16.07
N SER A 17 11.53 6.68 16.29
CA SER A 17 10.50 7.64 16.74
C SER A 17 10.26 7.61 18.24
N MET A 18 11.10 6.96 19.05
CA MET A 18 10.96 6.92 20.50
C MET A 18 12.13 7.59 21.22
N ALA A 19 12.28 8.89 21.07
CA ALA A 19 13.01 9.72 22.05
C ALA A 19 12.59 11.20 21.95
N VAL A 20 11.47 11.56 22.57
CA VAL A 20 11.23 12.92 23.04
C VAL A 20 10.87 12.84 24.50
N LEU A 21 11.74 13.43 25.32
CA LEU A 21 11.64 13.58 26.77
C LEU A 21 10.34 14.30 27.17
N ALA A 22 9.59 13.70 28.07
CA ALA A 22 8.43 14.28 28.72
C ALA A 22 8.88 15.29 29.78
N LEU A 23 8.39 16.51 29.71
CA LEU A 23 8.32 17.46 30.82
C LEU A 23 6.85 17.58 31.29
N PRO A 24 6.56 17.58 32.58
CA PRO A 24 5.18 17.62 33.06
C PRO A 24 4.66 19.08 33.11
N GLY A 25 3.53 19.31 32.45
CA GLY A 25 2.73 20.53 32.59
C GLY A 25 1.31 20.19 33.06
N PRO A 26 0.59 21.12 33.72
CA PRO A 26 -0.59 20.81 34.53
C PRO A 26 -1.82 20.45 33.66
N LEU A 27 -2.56 19.42 34.15
CA LEU A 27 -3.83 18.94 33.65
C LEU A 27 -4.94 20.01 33.81
N ALA A 28 -5.45 20.52 32.70
CA ALA A 28 -6.77 21.14 32.64
C ALA A 28 -7.72 20.14 31.99
N ALA A 29 -8.59 19.50 32.78
CA ALA A 29 -9.64 18.63 32.34
C ALA A 29 -10.75 19.43 31.68
N CYS A 30 -10.81 19.47 30.34
CA CYS A 30 -12.00 19.88 29.61
C CYS A 30 -12.78 18.61 29.22
N ALA A 31 -13.96 18.47 29.81
CA ALA A 31 -14.92 17.42 29.41
C ALA A 31 -15.29 17.61 27.95
N ARG A 32 -15.00 16.61 27.10
CA ARG A 32 -15.41 16.56 25.70
C ARG A 32 -16.83 16.02 25.61
N ASP A 33 -17.68 16.74 24.89
CA ASP A 33 -19.04 16.31 24.53
C ASP A 33 -18.97 15.21 23.46
N PRO A 34 -19.47 13.99 23.72
CA PRO A 34 -19.39 12.87 22.77
C PRO A 34 -20.26 13.03 21.52
N ARG A 35 -20.99 14.12 21.36
CA ARG A 35 -21.85 14.39 20.19
C ARG A 35 -21.16 15.21 19.09
N ARG A 36 -19.88 15.58 19.26
CA ARG A 36 -19.12 16.37 18.27
C ARG A 36 -18.34 15.55 17.24
N ASP A 37 -18.34 14.22 17.35
CA ASP A 37 -17.45 13.36 16.54
C ASP A 37 -18.08 12.84 15.23
N ALA A 38 -19.21 13.41 14.79
CA ALA A 38 -19.80 13.13 13.49
C ALA A 38 -19.71 14.35 12.55
N GLN A 39 -18.50 14.90 12.39
CA GLN A 39 -18.28 15.89 11.33
C GLN A 39 -18.08 15.20 9.98
N PRO A 40 -18.71 15.68 8.89
CA PRO A 40 -18.55 15.09 7.58
C PRO A 40 -17.07 15.19 7.14
N LEU A 41 -16.51 14.09 6.63
CA LEU A 41 -15.15 14.01 6.05
C LEU A 41 -14.85 15.08 4.99
N ALA A 42 -15.89 15.80 4.52
CA ALA A 42 -15.80 16.77 3.45
C ALA A 42 -15.06 18.08 3.80
N ASP A 43 -15.13 18.54 5.06
CA ASP A 43 -14.64 19.90 5.42
C ASP A 43 -13.16 19.97 5.82
N SER A 44 -12.47 18.82 5.96
CA SER A 44 -11.07 18.73 6.41
C SER A 44 -10.09 18.25 5.34
N VAL A 45 -10.53 17.99 4.11
CA VAL A 45 -9.64 17.51 3.04
C VAL A 45 -8.84 18.69 2.48
N PRO A 46 -7.50 18.63 2.46
CA PRO A 46 -6.68 19.69 1.88
C PRO A 46 -7.07 20.00 0.43
N ASP A 47 -7.15 21.28 0.09
CA ASP A 47 -7.52 21.73 -1.26
C ASP A 47 -6.61 21.14 -2.34
N GLU A 48 -5.31 20.97 -2.04
CA GLU A 48 -4.37 20.38 -2.99
C GLU A 48 -4.67 18.91 -3.29
N ASP A 49 -5.10 18.11 -2.29
CA ASP A 49 -5.50 16.71 -2.51
C ASP A 49 -6.72 16.63 -3.44
N ARG A 50 -7.74 17.48 -3.23
CA ARG A 50 -8.92 17.57 -4.12
C ARG A 50 -8.53 18.04 -5.53
N ALA A 51 -7.64 19.03 -5.61
CA ALA A 51 -7.15 19.55 -6.87
C ALA A 51 -6.37 18.48 -7.66
N ARG A 52 -5.54 17.68 -7.00
CA ARG A 52 -4.82 16.55 -7.63
C ARG A 52 -5.78 15.49 -8.14
N LEU A 53 -6.76 15.07 -7.32
CA LEU A 53 -7.77 14.11 -7.75
C LEU A 53 -8.45 14.57 -9.06
N THR A 54 -8.93 15.81 -9.07
CA THR A 54 -9.61 16.39 -10.24
C THR A 54 -8.69 16.43 -11.46
N ARG A 55 -7.46 16.93 -11.28
CA ARG A 55 -6.48 17.05 -12.39
C ARG A 55 -6.12 15.66 -12.95
N TRP A 56 -5.85 14.68 -12.11
CA TRP A 56 -5.39 13.36 -12.54
C TRP A 56 -6.51 12.56 -13.20
N ALA A 57 -7.73 12.59 -12.64
CA ALA A 57 -8.90 11.96 -13.27
C ALA A 57 -9.24 12.63 -14.62
N THR A 58 -9.20 13.97 -14.71
CA THR A 58 -9.38 14.70 -15.96
C THR A 58 -8.32 14.32 -16.99
N ARG A 59 -7.06 14.17 -16.56
CA ARG A 59 -5.97 13.77 -17.44
C ARG A 59 -6.20 12.39 -18.06
N LEU A 60 -6.62 11.41 -17.25
CA LEU A 60 -6.96 10.08 -17.77
C LEU A 60 -8.08 10.13 -18.81
N ARG A 61 -9.11 10.94 -18.58
CA ARG A 61 -10.22 11.12 -19.55
C ARG A 61 -9.75 11.77 -20.86
N THR A 62 -8.99 12.84 -20.74
CA THR A 62 -8.45 13.57 -21.91
C THR A 62 -7.53 12.69 -22.77
N GLU A 63 -6.73 11.83 -22.13
CA GLU A 63 -5.85 10.86 -22.79
C GLU A 63 -6.58 9.56 -23.19
N GLN A 64 -7.90 9.50 -23.00
CA GLN A 64 -8.76 8.34 -23.32
C GLN A 64 -8.37 7.07 -22.54
N LEU A 65 -7.65 7.20 -21.43
CA LEU A 65 -7.23 6.10 -20.56
C LEU A 65 -8.33 5.65 -19.59
N ALA A 66 -9.41 6.41 -19.44
CA ALA A 66 -10.57 6.09 -18.62
C ALA A 66 -11.56 5.13 -19.31
N ARG A 67 -11.31 4.70 -20.54
CA ARG A 67 -12.21 3.83 -21.31
C ARG A 67 -12.15 2.40 -20.83
N ALA A 68 -13.29 1.68 -20.86
CA ALA A 68 -13.41 0.33 -20.37
C ALA A 68 -12.47 -0.69 -21.08
N GLU A 69 -12.16 -0.47 -22.35
CA GLU A 69 -11.26 -1.31 -23.14
C GLU A 69 -9.76 -1.10 -22.82
N VAL A 70 -9.42 -0.03 -22.10
CA VAL A 70 -8.02 0.21 -21.68
C VAL A 70 -7.73 -0.59 -20.41
N PRO A 71 -6.66 -1.39 -20.36
CA PRO A 71 -6.28 -2.11 -19.15
C PRO A 71 -6.13 -1.17 -17.93
N ALA A 72 -6.76 -1.52 -16.81
CA ALA A 72 -6.74 -0.70 -15.60
C ALA A 72 -5.32 -0.35 -15.13
N GLY A 73 -4.39 -1.31 -15.25
CA GLY A 73 -2.99 -1.11 -14.90
C GLY A 73 -2.32 0.01 -15.70
N ARG A 74 -2.62 0.12 -17.00
CA ARG A 74 -2.10 1.20 -17.84
C ARG A 74 -2.57 2.59 -17.36
N SER A 75 -3.82 2.69 -16.97
CA SER A 75 -4.38 3.93 -16.42
C SER A 75 -3.76 4.24 -15.05
N ALA A 76 -3.61 3.22 -14.20
CA ALA A 76 -3.01 3.38 -12.87
C ALA A 76 -1.53 3.82 -12.95
N THR A 77 -0.74 3.25 -13.86
CA THR A 77 0.65 3.73 -14.07
C THR A 77 0.70 5.15 -14.60
N ARG A 78 -0.27 5.57 -15.42
CA ARG A 78 -0.35 6.98 -15.83
C ARG A 78 -0.58 7.92 -14.65
N VAL A 79 -1.42 7.54 -13.69
CA VAL A 79 -1.56 8.29 -12.43
C VAL A 79 -0.24 8.29 -11.65
N GLY A 80 0.45 7.17 -11.58
CA GLY A 80 1.78 7.06 -10.97
C GLY A 80 2.82 7.99 -11.61
N GLU A 81 2.82 8.12 -12.95
CA GLU A 81 3.65 9.09 -13.65
C GLU A 81 3.31 10.55 -13.27
N LEU A 82 2.02 10.87 -13.11
CA LEU A 82 1.59 12.19 -12.64
C LEU A 82 1.96 12.45 -11.18
N ALA A 83 2.19 11.39 -10.41
CA ALA A 83 2.62 11.45 -9.02
C ALA A 83 4.15 11.54 -8.85
N ILE A 84 4.96 11.39 -9.91
CA ILE A 84 6.43 11.50 -9.83
C ILE A 84 6.83 12.80 -9.14
N GLY A 85 7.77 12.71 -8.20
CA GLY A 85 8.22 13.81 -7.37
C GLY A 85 7.37 14.05 -6.12
N THR A 86 6.25 13.33 -5.93
CA THR A 86 5.47 13.39 -4.67
C THR A 86 6.27 12.69 -3.56
N PRO A 87 6.47 13.34 -2.37
CA PRO A 87 7.32 12.83 -1.32
C PRO A 87 6.84 11.49 -0.75
N TYR A 88 7.81 10.61 -0.43
CA TYR A 88 7.57 9.43 0.40
C TYR A 88 7.42 9.84 1.87
N VAL A 89 6.36 9.38 2.53
CA VAL A 89 6.15 9.54 3.97
C VAL A 89 5.71 8.21 4.56
N ALA A 90 6.52 7.67 5.48
CA ALA A 90 6.21 6.42 6.16
C ALA A 90 5.10 6.60 7.22
N PHE A 91 4.36 5.52 7.47
CA PHE A 91 3.40 5.43 8.58
C PHE A 91 2.23 6.41 8.52
N THR A 92 1.84 6.87 7.36
CA THR A 92 0.69 7.78 7.19
C THR A 92 -0.61 7.19 7.72
N LEU A 93 -0.76 5.87 7.64
CA LEU A 93 -1.94 5.15 8.15
C LEU A 93 -1.93 4.95 9.67
N GLU A 94 -0.79 5.18 10.34
CA GLU A 94 -0.60 5.02 11.79
C GLU A 94 -0.63 6.37 12.54
N GLU A 95 -0.79 7.48 11.82
CA GLU A 95 -0.77 8.83 12.43
C GLU A 95 -1.85 8.99 13.51
N TYR A 96 -3.04 8.43 13.27
CA TYR A 96 -4.13 8.52 14.24
C TYR A 96 -3.82 7.78 15.55
N ILE A 97 -3.12 6.64 15.50
CA ILE A 97 -2.68 5.91 16.70
C ILE A 97 -1.67 6.73 17.49
N ARG A 98 -0.71 7.35 16.79
CA ARG A 98 0.30 8.22 17.41
C ARG A 98 -0.31 9.47 18.04
N ALA A 99 -1.45 9.92 17.50
CA ALA A 99 -2.25 11.01 18.07
C ALA A 99 -3.14 10.57 19.25
N GLY A 100 -3.04 9.31 19.70
CA GLY A 100 -3.82 8.78 20.83
C GLY A 100 -5.20 8.24 20.42
N GLY A 101 -5.43 7.95 19.13
CA GLY A 101 -6.66 7.33 18.66
C GLY A 101 -6.80 5.88 19.14
N ASP A 102 -8.04 5.43 19.27
CA ASP A 102 -8.37 4.07 19.71
C ASP A 102 -8.32 3.07 18.53
N PRO A 103 -7.40 2.09 18.54
CA PRO A 103 -7.30 1.09 17.48
C PRO A 103 -8.44 0.07 17.48
N SER A 104 -9.23 -0.01 18.54
CA SER A 104 -10.40 -0.91 18.64
C SER A 104 -11.69 -0.28 18.11
N GLY A 105 -11.73 1.02 17.95
CA GLY A 105 -12.83 1.76 17.32
C GLY A 105 -12.75 1.74 15.80
N THR A 106 -13.71 2.40 15.14
CA THR A 106 -13.67 2.52 13.67
C THR A 106 -12.41 3.26 13.23
N GLU A 107 -11.57 2.60 12.41
CA GLU A 107 -10.32 3.18 11.91
C GLU A 107 -10.61 4.41 11.03
N PRO A 108 -9.98 5.56 11.29
CA PRO A 108 -10.08 6.71 10.39
C PRO A 108 -9.52 6.36 9.00
N LEU A 109 -10.23 6.75 7.94
CA LEU A 109 -9.75 6.56 6.58
C LEU A 109 -8.73 7.64 6.22
N ALA A 110 -7.45 7.37 6.46
CA ALA A 110 -6.37 8.27 6.09
C ALA A 110 -6.15 8.26 4.56
N LEU A 111 -6.28 9.44 3.95
CA LEU A 111 -6.14 9.63 2.50
C LEU A 111 -5.24 10.85 2.23
N SER A 112 -4.34 10.73 1.24
CA SER A 112 -3.58 11.84 0.71
C SER A 112 -3.18 11.55 -0.75
N LEU A 113 -3.05 12.61 -1.54
CA LEU A 113 -2.47 12.58 -2.88
C LEU A 113 -1.21 13.47 -2.96
N THR A 114 -0.80 14.06 -1.84
CA THR A 114 0.38 14.94 -1.72
C THR A 114 1.56 14.26 -1.03
N ARG A 115 1.36 13.04 -0.51
CA ARG A 115 2.38 12.19 0.11
C ARG A 115 1.98 10.72 0.01
N PHE A 116 2.94 9.84 -0.16
CA PHE A 116 2.69 8.39 -0.29
C PHE A 116 3.71 7.57 0.49
N ASP A 117 3.26 6.42 1.00
CA ASP A 117 4.09 5.24 1.13
C ASP A 117 3.88 4.31 -0.08
N CYS A 118 4.55 3.16 -0.11
CA CYS A 118 4.47 2.25 -1.25
C CYS A 118 3.06 1.69 -1.48
N VAL A 119 2.32 1.38 -0.41
CA VAL A 119 0.96 0.81 -0.49
C VAL A 119 -0.04 1.88 -0.89
N SER A 120 -0.01 3.03 -0.22
CA SER A 120 -0.94 4.13 -0.51
C SER A 120 -0.77 4.69 -1.92
N LEU A 121 0.44 4.65 -2.51
CA LEU A 121 0.64 4.97 -3.92
C LEU A 121 -0.13 4.00 -4.83
N VAL A 122 0.05 2.69 -4.64
CA VAL A 122 -0.62 1.66 -5.45
C VAL A 122 -2.14 1.79 -5.34
N GLU A 123 -2.66 1.86 -4.11
CA GLU A 123 -4.09 2.00 -3.86
C GLU A 123 -4.67 3.28 -4.47
N SER A 124 -4.00 4.42 -4.32
CA SER A 124 -4.47 5.71 -4.86
C SER A 124 -4.50 5.72 -6.38
N CYS A 125 -3.47 5.18 -7.04
CA CYS A 125 -3.44 5.08 -8.50
C CYS A 125 -4.61 4.22 -9.03
N LEU A 126 -4.90 3.10 -8.39
CA LEU A 126 -6.01 2.21 -8.76
C LEU A 126 -7.37 2.86 -8.45
N ALA A 127 -7.52 3.53 -7.30
CA ALA A 127 -8.75 4.24 -6.94
C ALA A 127 -9.07 5.35 -7.94
N ILE A 128 -8.08 6.18 -8.29
CA ILE A 128 -8.26 7.27 -9.27
C ILE A 128 -8.63 6.72 -10.64
N THR A 129 -8.04 5.58 -11.04
CA THR A 129 -8.41 4.90 -12.30
C THR A 129 -9.89 4.58 -12.33
N ARG A 130 -10.45 3.98 -11.26
CA ARG A 130 -11.87 3.62 -11.18
C ARG A 130 -12.79 4.85 -11.11
N VAL A 131 -12.40 5.87 -10.34
CA VAL A 131 -13.17 7.14 -10.29
C VAL A 131 -13.16 7.87 -11.61
N ALA A 132 -12.09 7.75 -12.41
CA ALA A 132 -12.02 8.36 -13.74
C ALA A 132 -12.93 7.67 -14.76
N ASP A 133 -13.32 6.40 -14.55
CA ASP A 133 -14.24 5.66 -15.43
C ASP A 133 -15.67 6.23 -15.39
N ASP A 134 -16.07 6.86 -14.29
CA ASP A 134 -17.34 7.55 -14.18
C ASP A 134 -17.42 8.74 -15.13
N THR A 135 -18.59 8.94 -15.72
CA THR A 135 -18.85 10.07 -16.63
C THR A 135 -18.99 11.42 -15.91
N GLY A 136 -19.18 11.40 -14.60
CA GLY A 136 -19.30 12.58 -13.74
C GLY A 136 -17.96 13.19 -13.33
N THR A 137 -18.02 14.25 -12.52
CA THR A 137 -16.84 14.84 -11.90
C THR A 137 -16.29 13.88 -10.83
N ALA A 138 -15.00 13.60 -10.83
CA ALA A 138 -14.34 12.81 -9.82
C ALA A 138 -14.50 13.49 -8.45
N SER A 139 -15.18 12.82 -7.50
CA SER A 139 -15.38 13.35 -6.16
C SER A 139 -14.46 12.66 -5.15
N TRP A 140 -14.16 13.39 -4.06
CA TRP A 140 -13.36 12.85 -2.97
C TRP A 140 -14.06 11.67 -2.27
N GLU A 141 -15.37 11.69 -2.20
CA GLU A 141 -16.18 10.61 -1.61
C GLU A 141 -16.13 9.34 -2.46
N GLN A 142 -16.10 9.46 -3.80
CA GLN A 142 -15.90 8.31 -4.70
C GLN A 142 -14.50 7.73 -4.52
N PHE A 143 -13.47 8.59 -4.48
CA PHE A 143 -12.09 8.18 -4.22
C PHE A 143 -11.97 7.47 -2.85
N ALA A 144 -12.57 8.03 -1.79
CA ALA A 144 -12.60 7.44 -0.47
C ALA A 144 -13.24 6.04 -0.45
N ARG A 145 -14.38 5.87 -1.16
CA ARG A 145 -15.03 4.55 -1.28
C ARG A 145 -14.15 3.51 -1.99
N GLU A 146 -13.46 3.89 -3.06
CA GLU A 146 -12.55 2.97 -3.76
C GLU A 146 -11.32 2.63 -2.91
N MET A 147 -10.78 3.59 -2.14
CA MET A 147 -9.71 3.33 -1.18
C MET A 147 -10.16 2.39 -0.07
N GLU A 148 -11.33 2.61 0.53
CA GLU A 148 -11.92 1.73 1.56
C GLU A 148 -12.12 0.32 0.99
N ARG A 149 -12.69 0.22 -0.20
CA ARG A 149 -12.91 -1.04 -0.91
C ARG A 149 -11.64 -1.87 -1.08
N MET A 150 -10.48 -1.27 -1.30
CA MET A 150 -9.21 -1.99 -1.52
C MET A 150 -8.42 -2.24 -0.24
N ARG A 151 -8.47 -1.30 0.71
CA ARG A 151 -7.60 -1.29 1.90
C ARG A 151 -8.07 -2.23 3.00
N TYR A 152 -9.38 -2.50 3.05
CA TYR A 152 -9.97 -3.25 4.14
C TYR A 152 -10.47 -4.62 3.69
N ARG A 153 -10.34 -5.61 4.57
CA ARG A 153 -10.75 -7.00 4.32
C ARG A 153 -12.22 -7.09 3.99
N GLY A 154 -12.53 -7.70 2.85
CA GLY A 154 -13.89 -7.74 2.31
C GLY A 154 -14.42 -6.38 1.84
N GLY A 155 -13.63 -5.31 1.88
CA GLY A 155 -14.03 -3.95 1.56
C GLY A 155 -14.77 -3.23 2.70
N GLU A 156 -14.71 -3.75 3.91
CA GLU A 156 -15.43 -3.22 5.07
C GLU A 156 -14.46 -2.64 6.10
N ARG A 157 -14.49 -1.32 6.26
CA ARG A 157 -13.72 -0.60 7.26
C ARG A 157 -14.39 -0.71 8.62
N ARG A 158 -13.68 -1.31 9.57
CA ARG A 158 -14.07 -1.44 10.97
C ARG A 158 -12.97 -0.88 11.87
N ASP A 159 -12.32 -1.72 12.62
CA ASP A 159 -11.18 -1.38 13.47
C ASP A 159 -9.83 -1.56 12.75
N TYR A 160 -8.73 -1.30 13.46
CA TYR A 160 -7.36 -1.48 12.97
C TYR A 160 -7.12 -2.86 12.36
N ALA A 161 -7.65 -3.94 12.97
CA ALA A 161 -7.47 -5.30 12.50
C ALA A 161 -8.25 -5.61 11.20
N SER A 162 -9.19 -4.77 10.80
CA SER A 162 -9.93 -4.93 9.54
C SER A 162 -9.11 -4.54 8.31
N ARG A 163 -8.05 -3.73 8.48
CA ARG A 163 -7.15 -3.35 7.40
C ARG A 163 -6.35 -4.58 6.90
N LEU A 164 -6.02 -4.61 5.62
CA LEU A 164 -5.19 -5.63 5.00
C LEU A 164 -3.71 -5.31 5.30
N HIS A 165 -3.14 -5.90 6.35
CA HIS A 165 -1.79 -5.60 6.83
C HIS A 165 -0.69 -6.33 6.06
N TYR A 166 -1.01 -7.50 5.49
CA TYR A 166 -0.10 -8.29 4.65
C TYR A 166 -0.46 -8.10 3.18
N PHE A 167 0.52 -7.74 2.37
CA PHE A 167 0.22 -7.40 0.98
C PHE A 167 -0.17 -8.63 0.15
N SER A 168 0.30 -9.82 0.52
CA SER A 168 -0.18 -11.07 -0.06
C SER A 168 -1.66 -11.32 0.23
N GLU A 169 -2.15 -10.92 1.43
CA GLU A 169 -3.58 -10.93 1.75
C GLU A 169 -4.33 -9.90 0.92
N TRP A 170 -3.77 -8.69 0.73
CA TRP A 170 -4.34 -7.66 -0.13
C TRP A 170 -4.54 -8.16 -1.57
N ILE A 171 -3.56 -8.88 -2.13
CA ILE A 171 -3.68 -9.53 -3.45
C ILE A 171 -4.78 -10.58 -3.44
N SER A 172 -4.79 -11.49 -2.46
CA SER A 172 -5.76 -12.59 -2.42
C SER A 172 -7.18 -12.12 -2.16
N ASP A 173 -7.37 -11.11 -1.30
CA ASP A 173 -8.67 -10.50 -1.04
C ASP A 173 -9.19 -9.75 -2.27
N GLY A 174 -8.34 -8.96 -2.91
CA GLY A 174 -8.64 -8.26 -4.14
C GLY A 174 -9.01 -9.20 -5.28
N ALA A 175 -8.29 -10.32 -5.42
CA ALA A 175 -8.58 -11.34 -6.44
C ALA A 175 -9.95 -12.01 -6.22
N ARG A 176 -10.28 -12.38 -4.98
CA ARG A 176 -11.59 -12.95 -4.65
C ARG A 176 -12.76 -12.01 -4.94
N ARG A 177 -12.53 -10.70 -4.84
CA ARG A 177 -13.53 -9.67 -5.09
C ARG A 177 -13.54 -9.11 -6.51
N GLY A 178 -12.73 -9.68 -7.41
CA GLY A 178 -12.65 -9.25 -8.80
C GLY A 178 -12.03 -7.87 -9.01
N LEU A 179 -11.22 -7.38 -8.06
CA LEU A 179 -10.50 -6.10 -8.18
C LEU A 179 -9.19 -6.24 -8.95
N LEU A 180 -8.63 -7.44 -8.95
CA LEU A 180 -7.40 -7.81 -9.63
C LEU A 180 -7.37 -9.31 -9.92
N ARG A 181 -6.40 -9.76 -10.72
CA ARG A 181 -6.09 -11.16 -10.97
C ARG A 181 -4.70 -11.46 -10.42
N ASP A 182 -4.58 -12.44 -9.53
CA ASP A 182 -3.29 -12.96 -9.09
C ASP A 182 -2.64 -13.74 -10.24
N LEU A 183 -1.47 -13.32 -10.67
CA LEU A 183 -0.71 -13.93 -11.75
C LEU A 183 0.31 -14.97 -11.27
N GLY A 184 0.42 -15.19 -9.97
CA GLY A 184 1.46 -16.05 -9.40
C GLY A 184 1.48 -17.45 -10.00
N ALA A 185 0.32 -18.12 -10.12
CA ALA A 185 0.22 -19.45 -10.75
C ALA A 185 0.53 -19.40 -12.24
N GLU A 186 -0.03 -18.45 -12.96
CA GLU A 186 0.13 -18.27 -14.41
C GLU A 186 1.61 -18.02 -14.77
N LEU A 187 2.33 -17.23 -13.99
CA LEU A 187 3.74 -16.96 -14.20
C LEU A 187 4.67 -18.03 -13.63
N GLY A 188 4.13 -19.15 -13.14
CA GLY A 188 4.93 -20.26 -12.60
C GLY A 188 5.57 -19.99 -11.26
N GLY A 189 4.95 -19.14 -10.44
CA GLY A 189 5.38 -18.88 -9.07
C GLY A 189 5.33 -20.13 -8.20
N MET A 190 6.30 -20.26 -7.29
CA MET A 190 6.41 -21.34 -6.32
C MET A 190 5.55 -21.02 -5.09
N GLU A 191 4.96 -22.04 -4.49
CA GLU A 191 4.20 -21.88 -3.26
C GLU A 191 5.12 -21.51 -2.09
N ASP A 192 4.74 -20.47 -1.36
CA ASP A 192 5.33 -20.09 -0.09
C ASP A 192 4.26 -20.25 1.01
N THR A 193 4.45 -21.25 1.83
CA THR A 193 3.56 -21.64 2.94
C THR A 193 4.07 -21.16 4.30
N ARG A 194 5.14 -20.36 4.36
CA ARG A 194 5.68 -19.87 5.63
C ARG A 194 4.62 -19.11 6.42
N PRO A 195 4.41 -19.39 7.70
CA PRO A 195 3.46 -18.66 8.53
C PRO A 195 3.78 -17.16 8.58
N LEU A 196 2.76 -16.34 8.55
CA LEU A 196 2.86 -14.89 8.73
C LEU A 196 2.57 -14.55 10.19
N ARG A 197 3.58 -14.03 10.91
CA ARG A 197 3.53 -13.72 12.35
C ARG A 197 4.28 -12.44 12.69
N PHE A 198 4.66 -11.67 11.66
CA PHE A 198 5.57 -10.54 11.85
C PHE A 198 5.02 -9.51 12.82
N MET A 199 3.73 -9.19 12.74
CA MET A 199 3.13 -8.18 13.61
C MET A 199 3.04 -8.67 15.05
N THR A 200 2.58 -9.90 15.28
CA THR A 200 2.46 -10.45 16.65
C THR A 200 3.82 -10.72 17.28
N GLU A 201 4.81 -11.20 16.53
CA GLU A 201 6.18 -11.43 17.00
C GLU A 201 6.96 -10.12 17.26
N HIS A 202 6.53 -9.02 16.63
CA HIS A 202 7.15 -7.69 16.79
C HIS A 202 6.16 -6.68 17.40
N ARG A 203 5.33 -7.13 18.35
CA ARG A 203 4.25 -6.37 18.99
C ARG A 203 4.66 -4.94 19.39
N SER A 204 5.85 -4.78 19.97
CA SER A 204 6.37 -3.48 20.42
C SER A 204 6.62 -2.47 19.28
N SER A 205 6.72 -2.94 18.03
CA SER A 205 6.92 -2.08 16.86
C SER A 205 5.59 -1.52 16.31
N TYR A 206 4.46 -2.02 16.80
CA TYR A 206 3.12 -1.64 16.36
C TYR A 206 2.32 -1.06 17.53
N PRO A 207 2.26 0.28 17.70
CA PRO A 207 1.58 0.90 18.86
C PRO A 207 0.12 0.47 19.03
N ALA A 208 -0.61 0.19 17.94
CA ALA A 208 -1.98 -0.33 17.99
C ALA A 208 -2.10 -1.66 18.73
N LEU A 209 -1.05 -2.50 18.71
CA LEU A 209 -1.04 -3.81 19.35
C LEU A 209 -0.80 -3.72 20.89
N ALA A 210 -0.60 -2.53 21.45
CA ALA A 210 -0.67 -2.32 22.89
C ALA A 210 -2.08 -2.63 23.43
N ASN A 211 -3.13 -2.42 22.60
CA ASN A 211 -4.50 -2.85 22.90
C ASN A 211 -4.61 -4.38 22.74
N GLU A 212 -4.96 -5.07 23.83
CA GLU A 212 -5.00 -6.54 23.87
C GLU A 212 -6.03 -7.14 22.91
N LEU A 213 -7.19 -6.51 22.77
CA LEU A 213 -8.24 -6.98 21.85
C LEU A 213 -7.76 -6.91 20.39
N VAL A 214 -7.08 -5.81 20.02
CA VAL A 214 -6.52 -5.65 18.68
C VAL A 214 -5.39 -6.65 18.44
N PHE A 215 -4.52 -6.87 19.44
CA PHE A 215 -3.47 -7.88 19.36
C PHE A 215 -4.02 -9.30 19.10
N GLN A 216 -5.08 -9.69 19.82
CA GLN A 216 -5.74 -10.98 19.62
C GLN A 216 -6.32 -11.10 18.21
N LYS A 217 -7.04 -10.07 17.73
CA LYS A 217 -7.60 -10.04 16.37
C LYS A 217 -6.53 -10.14 15.28
N ILE A 218 -5.39 -9.45 15.45
CA ILE A 218 -4.27 -9.57 14.51
C ILE A 218 -3.70 -10.99 14.53
N GLY A 219 -3.55 -11.61 15.70
CA GLY A 219 -3.10 -13.01 15.80
C GLY A 219 -4.08 -14.00 15.16
N GLU A 220 -5.38 -13.77 15.27
CA GLU A 220 -6.41 -14.57 14.58
C GLU A 220 -6.31 -14.40 13.06
N MET A 221 -6.15 -13.16 12.60
CA MET A 221 -5.96 -12.85 11.19
C MET A 221 -4.71 -13.55 10.65
N GLU A 222 -3.56 -13.41 11.32
CA GLU A 222 -2.31 -14.05 10.89
C GLU A 222 -2.46 -15.59 10.79
N ARG A 223 -3.11 -16.23 11.76
CA ARG A 223 -3.43 -17.67 11.69
C ARG A 223 -4.35 -18.03 10.54
N SER A 224 -5.30 -17.16 10.19
CA SER A 224 -6.21 -17.40 9.07
C SER A 224 -5.54 -17.38 7.69
N LEU A 225 -4.28 -16.91 7.63
CA LEU A 225 -3.47 -16.90 6.41
C LEU A 225 -2.63 -18.17 6.22
N ASP A 226 -2.54 -19.06 7.21
CA ASP A 226 -1.70 -20.27 7.16
C ASP A 226 -2.12 -21.24 6.04
N ASP A 227 -3.44 -21.37 5.80
CA ASP A 227 -4.00 -22.23 4.76
C ASP A 227 -4.12 -21.54 3.39
N ARG A 228 -3.49 -20.38 3.22
CA ARG A 228 -3.53 -19.57 1.99
C ARG A 228 -2.13 -19.37 1.44
N PRO A 229 -1.57 -20.37 0.74
CA PRO A 229 -0.24 -20.25 0.17
C PRO A 229 -0.23 -19.11 -0.86
N ARG A 230 0.82 -18.31 -0.81
CA ARG A 230 1.10 -17.28 -1.81
C ARG A 230 2.08 -17.85 -2.82
N ARG A 231 1.99 -17.36 -4.07
CA ARG A 231 2.88 -17.82 -5.13
C ARG A 231 3.91 -16.75 -5.44
N VAL A 232 5.15 -17.06 -5.16
CA VAL A 232 6.32 -16.20 -5.34
C VAL A 232 7.08 -16.63 -6.60
N ILE A 233 7.30 -15.70 -7.52
CA ILE A 233 8.21 -15.88 -8.65
C ILE A 233 9.62 -15.64 -8.13
N PRO A 234 10.48 -16.67 -8.06
CA PRO A 234 11.85 -16.52 -7.51
C PRO A 234 12.66 -15.47 -8.28
N THR A 235 13.53 -14.75 -7.57
CA THR A 235 14.35 -13.68 -8.17
C THR A 235 15.07 -14.13 -9.44
N ALA A 236 15.65 -15.33 -9.45
CA ALA A 236 16.37 -15.88 -10.61
C ALA A 236 15.47 -16.14 -11.83
N ARG A 237 14.15 -16.30 -11.62
CA ARG A 237 13.19 -16.60 -12.70
C ARG A 237 12.46 -15.36 -13.23
N ILE A 238 12.67 -14.19 -12.63
CA ILE A 238 12.02 -12.94 -13.08
C ILE A 238 12.37 -12.63 -14.55
N PRO A 239 13.63 -12.78 -15.02
CA PRO A 239 13.95 -12.55 -16.43
C PRO A 239 13.13 -13.43 -17.40
N GLU A 240 12.85 -14.69 -17.04
CA GLU A 240 12.11 -15.65 -17.87
C GLU A 240 10.64 -15.25 -18.09
N VAL A 241 10.06 -14.52 -17.15
CA VAL A 241 8.64 -14.13 -17.17
C VAL A 241 8.43 -12.64 -17.46
N SER A 242 9.50 -11.87 -17.60
CA SER A 242 9.46 -10.42 -17.77
C SER A 242 8.58 -9.97 -18.95
N ASP A 243 8.57 -10.71 -20.05
CA ASP A 243 7.75 -10.39 -21.23
C ASP A 243 6.24 -10.58 -21.00
N ARG A 244 5.87 -11.33 -19.98
CA ARG A 244 4.47 -11.60 -19.59
C ARG A 244 3.97 -10.61 -18.52
N ILE A 245 4.87 -9.85 -17.92
CA ILE A 245 4.55 -8.78 -16.97
C ILE A 245 4.26 -7.51 -17.78
N GLU A 246 3.05 -7.00 -17.60
CA GLU A 246 2.58 -5.81 -18.32
C GLU A 246 2.76 -4.54 -17.50
N THR A 247 2.84 -3.40 -18.19
CA THR A 247 2.78 -2.09 -17.52
C THR A 247 1.50 -1.98 -16.69
N GLY A 248 1.67 -1.71 -15.39
CA GLY A 248 0.58 -1.56 -14.44
C GLY A 248 0.21 -2.83 -13.69
N ASP A 249 0.90 -3.96 -13.94
CA ASP A 249 0.84 -5.07 -13.00
C ASP A 249 1.39 -4.60 -11.64
N VAL A 250 0.68 -4.92 -10.57
CA VAL A 250 1.12 -4.65 -9.20
C VAL A 250 2.19 -5.66 -8.82
N LEU A 251 3.30 -5.16 -8.34
CA LEU A 251 4.43 -5.94 -7.85
C LEU A 251 4.50 -5.88 -6.34
N ALA A 252 4.79 -7.00 -5.68
CA ALA A 252 5.14 -7.04 -4.27
C ALA A 252 6.43 -7.84 -4.08
N PHE A 253 7.40 -7.26 -3.36
CA PHE A 253 8.74 -7.82 -3.25
C PHE A 253 8.82 -8.75 -2.05
N ALA A 254 8.76 -10.06 -2.34
CA ALA A 254 8.79 -11.13 -1.35
C ALA A 254 10.12 -11.18 -0.59
N THR A 255 10.08 -11.57 0.68
CA THR A 255 11.25 -11.52 1.56
C THR A 255 11.47 -12.82 2.34
N ALA A 256 12.74 -13.10 2.66
CA ALA A 256 13.13 -14.16 3.60
C ALA A 256 13.10 -13.74 5.09
N ILE A 257 12.54 -12.54 5.40
CA ILE A 257 12.36 -12.13 6.80
C ILE A 257 11.31 -13.05 7.44
N PRO A 258 11.62 -13.71 8.59
CA PRO A 258 10.64 -14.56 9.24
C PRO A 258 9.34 -13.83 9.56
N GLY A 259 8.21 -14.48 9.34
CA GLY A 259 6.88 -13.96 9.63
C GLY A 259 6.37 -12.86 8.69
N LEU A 260 7.18 -12.37 7.74
CA LEU A 260 6.82 -11.32 6.80
C LEU A 260 6.70 -11.87 5.37
N ASP A 261 5.70 -11.41 4.62
CA ASP A 261 5.49 -11.77 3.22
C ASP A 261 6.31 -10.91 2.26
N VAL A 262 6.15 -9.59 2.33
CA VAL A 262 6.80 -8.62 1.44
C VAL A 262 7.38 -7.44 2.21
N THR A 263 8.36 -6.78 1.62
CA THR A 263 8.95 -5.56 2.18
C THR A 263 8.52 -4.30 1.45
N HIS A 264 7.95 -4.40 0.25
CA HIS A 264 7.64 -3.27 -0.59
C HIS A 264 6.62 -3.62 -1.67
N SER A 265 5.87 -2.63 -2.18
CA SER A 265 4.95 -2.75 -3.30
C SER A 265 5.19 -1.66 -4.35
N ALA A 266 4.82 -1.93 -5.60
CA ALA A 266 5.09 -1.07 -6.74
C ALA A 266 4.19 -1.41 -7.93
N PHE A 267 4.36 -0.66 -9.03
CA PHE A 267 3.90 -1.07 -10.36
C PHE A 267 5.05 -1.50 -11.25
N ALA A 268 4.81 -2.50 -12.07
CA ALA A 268 5.61 -2.78 -13.24
C ALA A 268 5.45 -1.64 -14.26
N TYR A 269 6.55 -1.18 -14.80
CA TYR A 269 6.56 -0.09 -15.76
C TYR A 269 7.48 -0.42 -16.95
N ARG A 270 6.92 -0.45 -18.14
CA ARG A 270 7.71 -0.67 -19.35
C ARG A 270 7.94 0.68 -20.03
N ASP A 271 9.20 1.09 -20.11
CA ASP A 271 9.58 2.36 -20.73
C ASP A 271 9.43 2.33 -22.27
N THR A 272 9.67 3.46 -22.92
CA THR A 272 9.56 3.61 -24.39
C THR A 272 10.51 2.71 -25.17
N GLY A 273 11.61 2.27 -24.56
CA GLY A 273 12.57 1.31 -25.11
C GLY A 273 12.15 -0.15 -24.87
N GLY A 274 11.00 -0.40 -24.24
CA GLY A 274 10.51 -1.74 -23.91
C GLY A 274 11.16 -2.35 -22.65
N VAL A 275 12.01 -1.61 -21.93
CA VAL A 275 12.66 -2.09 -20.71
C VAL A 275 11.70 -2.09 -19.53
N LEU A 276 11.59 -3.24 -18.85
CA LEU A 276 10.73 -3.39 -17.67
C LEU A 276 11.42 -2.84 -16.42
N ARG A 277 10.82 -1.81 -15.83
CA ARG A 277 11.28 -1.05 -14.66
C ARG A 277 10.25 -1.10 -13.53
N VAL A 278 10.50 -0.37 -12.45
CA VAL A 278 9.62 -0.27 -11.28
C VAL A 278 9.19 1.19 -11.08
N LEU A 279 7.88 1.43 -11.01
CA LEU A 279 7.32 2.71 -10.60
C LEU A 279 6.84 2.58 -9.15
N HIS A 280 7.41 3.37 -8.23
CA HIS A 280 7.18 3.21 -6.80
C HIS A 280 7.42 4.50 -5.97
N ALA A 281 7.02 4.45 -4.70
CA ALA A 281 7.45 5.38 -3.67
C ALA A 281 8.51 4.66 -2.81
N PRO A 282 9.82 4.98 -2.94
CA PRO A 282 10.90 4.18 -2.38
C PRO A 282 11.01 4.29 -0.86
N LEU A 283 11.22 3.16 -0.18
CA LEU A 283 11.41 3.11 1.29
C LEU A 283 12.63 3.87 1.80
N SER A 284 13.63 4.06 0.95
CA SER A 284 14.85 4.82 1.29
C SER A 284 14.61 6.32 1.48
N GLY A 285 13.35 6.76 1.34
CA GLY A 285 12.98 8.16 1.32
C GLY A 285 13.08 8.75 -0.10
N GLY A 286 12.84 10.04 -0.21
CA GLY A 286 12.79 10.72 -1.50
C GLY A 286 11.34 10.90 -1.98
N ALA A 287 11.07 10.55 -3.22
CA ALA A 287 9.79 10.81 -3.86
C ALA A 287 9.42 9.67 -4.81
N VAL A 288 8.17 9.64 -5.25
CA VAL A 288 7.70 8.72 -6.29
C VAL A 288 8.60 8.83 -7.53
N GLU A 289 9.06 7.69 -8.01
CA GLU A 289 10.01 7.60 -9.13
C GLU A 289 9.79 6.35 -9.98
N ILE A 290 10.42 6.34 -11.16
CA ILE A 290 10.65 5.14 -11.97
C ILE A 290 12.13 4.80 -11.85
N THR A 291 12.45 3.55 -11.56
CA THR A 291 13.85 3.10 -11.39
C THR A 291 14.65 3.27 -12.68
N THR A 292 15.95 3.56 -12.55
CA THR A 292 16.87 3.54 -13.67
C THR A 292 17.32 2.12 -14.03
N THR A 293 17.27 1.18 -13.09
CA THR A 293 17.57 -0.24 -13.27
C THR A 293 16.35 -1.01 -13.79
N THR A 294 16.58 -2.17 -14.39
CA THR A 294 15.52 -3.11 -14.79
C THR A 294 14.85 -3.74 -13.56
N LEU A 295 13.64 -4.29 -13.71
CA LEU A 295 12.97 -5.01 -12.62
C LEU A 295 13.83 -6.16 -12.06
N PRO A 296 14.44 -7.06 -12.87
CA PRO A 296 15.30 -8.12 -12.33
C PRO A 296 16.49 -7.57 -11.51
N GLU A 297 17.18 -6.54 -12.00
CA GLU A 297 18.29 -5.91 -11.30
C GLU A 297 17.86 -5.25 -10.00
N TYR A 298 16.71 -4.54 -10.02
CA TYR A 298 16.14 -3.92 -8.83
C TYR A 298 15.84 -4.95 -7.74
N VAL A 299 15.16 -6.06 -8.10
CA VAL A 299 14.81 -7.11 -7.14
C VAL A 299 16.05 -7.83 -6.60
N ALA A 300 17.04 -8.08 -7.46
CA ALA A 300 18.31 -8.72 -7.05
C ALA A 300 19.11 -7.85 -6.05
N ALA A 301 18.96 -6.52 -6.12
CA ALA A 301 19.59 -5.60 -5.18
C ALA A 301 18.89 -5.50 -3.82
N ILE A 302 17.64 -5.96 -3.71
CA ILE A 302 16.90 -5.93 -2.44
C ILE A 302 17.44 -7.03 -1.51
N ARG A 303 18.02 -6.60 -0.41
CA ARG A 303 18.52 -7.53 0.61
C ARG A 303 17.40 -8.43 1.14
N ARG A 304 17.66 -9.75 1.15
CA ARG A 304 16.70 -10.80 1.55
C ARG A 304 15.47 -10.93 0.64
N SER A 305 15.47 -10.35 -0.55
CA SER A 305 14.43 -10.66 -1.52
C SER A 305 14.48 -12.15 -1.89
N THR A 306 13.31 -12.77 -1.94
CA THR A 306 13.13 -14.14 -2.45
C THR A 306 12.51 -14.15 -3.83
N GLY A 307 11.95 -13.03 -4.28
CA GLY A 307 11.27 -12.89 -5.55
C GLY A 307 10.16 -11.85 -5.53
N ILE A 308 9.16 -12.04 -6.36
CA ILE A 308 8.01 -11.14 -6.48
C ILE A 308 6.68 -11.89 -6.49
N LEU A 309 5.64 -11.23 -5.97
CA LEU A 309 4.25 -11.54 -6.30
C LEU A 309 3.80 -10.56 -7.39
N VAL A 310 2.94 -11.00 -8.27
CA VAL A 310 2.43 -10.19 -9.39
C VAL A 310 0.92 -10.30 -9.46
N ALA A 311 0.23 -9.17 -9.52
CA ALA A 311 -1.21 -9.11 -9.67
C ALA A 311 -1.62 -8.09 -10.74
N ARG A 312 -2.55 -8.45 -11.62
CA ARG A 312 -3.06 -7.58 -12.68
C ARG A 312 -4.34 -6.90 -12.26
N PRO A 313 -4.38 -5.56 -12.19
CA PRO A 313 -5.60 -4.82 -11.86
C PRO A 313 -6.71 -5.05 -12.88
N LEU A 314 -7.95 -5.17 -12.38
CA LEU A 314 -9.17 -5.23 -13.17
C LEU A 314 -9.98 -3.93 -12.97
N ARG A 315 -10.84 -3.60 -13.94
CA ARG A 315 -11.78 -2.49 -13.85
C ARG A 315 -13.01 -2.84 -13.04
#